data_910b6eaaa3c6539dafb44e328c66d3f1
#
_entry.id   910b6eaaa3c6539dafb44e328c66d3f1
#
_cell.length_a   1.000
_cell.length_b   1.000
_cell.length_c   1.000
_cell.angle_alpha   90.00
_cell.angle_beta   90.00
_cell.angle_gamma   90.00
#
_symmetry.space_group_name_H-M   'P 1'
#
loop_
_entity.id
_entity.type
_entity.pdbx_description
1 polymer ?
#
loop_
_entity_poly.entity_id
_entity_poly.type
_entity_poly.pdbx_seq_one_letter_code
_entity_poly.pdbx_strand_id
1 'polypeptide(L)'
;ASVVKELVENSIDAGARNIDIETLGGGLELIMVADDGCGMGREDAARAFERHATSKISQAEDLFSIGSLGFRGEALPSIASVARVRLVTCEQGSREGTVVVGEGGRVGEPAPIGAPCGTTVAVRDLFFNTPARLKYLRTVSTENRRIVDIVGSLALSHPEIGFTLKVDGRGALTTPRGGSIEEAAAVVLGLDVAREMIPLKGYSRGVSVEGLISLPHLAKGKRRDKQYVSVNRRPVTSTTVWSAVDRAYDRTVPAGIRPPVVLSIEIDPSMVDVNVHPAKSEVRFASSSDVYSALHGAVASVLRSADAVPGLEEVGPADGWSSPGSRSGRRASAPVPAGRAPGSYPASDERSAWQPQESALREARPAPGLVLGKSGFTGERPEVIGQLHGTYILAQGESGLVIIDQHVAHERILVDKYREEFRKEKPSVQLLLAPEVAEIGASDVEIVSKHADVLARMGYELDVFGETSVVIRG
;
A
#
# COMPACT_ATOMS: atom_id res chain seq x y z
N ALA A 1 18.38 5.65 -4.12
CA ALA A 1 17.23 5.66 -3.20
C ALA A 1 17.66 5.48 -1.73
N SER A 2 18.47 4.47 -1.36
CA SER A 2 18.89 4.24 0.04
C SER A 2 19.65 5.41 0.65
N VAL A 3 20.52 6.08 -0.12
CA VAL A 3 21.25 7.28 0.34
C VAL A 3 20.26 8.40 0.71
N VAL A 4 19.23 8.63 -0.11
CA VAL A 4 18.19 9.62 0.19
C VAL A 4 17.50 9.28 1.50
N LYS A 5 17.14 8.01 1.71
CA LYS A 5 16.52 7.54 2.96
C LYS A 5 17.36 7.89 4.17
N GLU A 6 18.64 7.49 4.19
CA GLU A 6 19.53 7.71 5.33
C GLU A 6 19.78 9.22 5.60
N LEU A 7 19.90 10.05 4.55
CA LEU A 7 20.09 11.49 4.75
C LEU A 7 18.81 12.15 5.29
N VAL A 8 17.63 11.80 4.77
CA VAL A 8 16.37 12.34 5.25
C VAL A 8 16.06 11.87 6.68
N GLU A 9 16.33 10.60 7.02
CA GLU A 9 16.21 10.09 8.39
C GLU A 9 17.13 10.87 9.36
N ASN A 10 18.33 11.25 8.93
CA ASN A 10 19.22 12.08 9.73
C ASN A 10 18.67 13.50 9.94
N SER A 11 18.05 14.09 8.91
CA SER A 11 17.38 15.40 9.02
C SER A 11 16.19 15.37 9.97
N ILE A 12 15.38 14.30 9.93
CA ILE A 12 14.27 14.08 10.88
C ILE A 12 14.81 13.97 12.32
N ASP A 13 15.84 13.15 12.53
CA ASP A 13 16.48 12.96 13.84
C ASP A 13 17.13 14.26 14.38
N ALA A 14 17.57 15.17 13.48
CA ALA A 14 18.06 16.51 13.84
C ALA A 14 16.94 17.50 14.22
N GLY A 15 15.66 17.04 14.22
CA GLY A 15 14.50 17.85 14.57
C GLY A 15 14.14 18.88 13.50
N ALA A 16 14.45 18.61 12.24
CA ALA A 16 14.07 19.47 11.12
C ALA A 16 12.56 19.63 11.02
N ARG A 17 12.15 20.82 10.62
CA ARG A 17 10.76 21.15 10.32
C ARG A 17 10.49 21.28 8.81
N ASN A 18 11.56 21.54 8.05
CA ASN A 18 11.53 21.56 6.60
C ASN A 18 12.73 20.77 6.07
N ILE A 19 12.49 19.95 5.06
CA ILE A 19 13.51 19.13 4.40
C ILE A 19 13.36 19.30 2.90
N ASP A 20 14.36 19.90 2.26
CA ASP A 20 14.44 20.08 0.81
C ASP A 20 15.36 19.03 0.21
N ILE A 21 14.86 18.31 -0.79
CA ILE A 21 15.54 17.19 -1.43
C ILE A 21 15.62 17.46 -2.94
N GLU A 22 16.82 17.35 -3.51
CA GLU A 22 17.02 17.41 -4.95
C GLU A 22 17.83 16.22 -5.43
N THR A 23 17.39 15.59 -6.52
CA THR A 23 18.10 14.46 -7.12
C THR A 23 18.19 14.61 -8.63
N LEU A 24 19.37 14.22 -9.20
CA LEU A 24 19.62 14.18 -10.63
C LEU A 24 20.12 12.80 -11.05
N GLY A 25 19.72 12.35 -12.23
CA GLY A 25 20.18 11.08 -12.80
C GLY A 25 19.84 9.87 -11.94
N GLY A 26 18.64 9.82 -11.30
CA GLY A 26 18.29 8.74 -10.38
C GLY A 26 19.07 8.76 -9.06
N GLY A 27 19.68 9.90 -8.72
CA GLY A 27 20.56 10.07 -7.56
C GLY A 27 22.00 9.59 -7.79
N LEU A 28 22.40 9.37 -9.03
CA LEU A 28 23.78 9.06 -9.38
C LEU A 28 24.64 10.31 -9.54
N GLU A 29 24.09 11.33 -10.21
CA GLU A 29 24.79 12.58 -10.48
C GLU A 29 24.75 13.52 -9.26
N LEU A 30 23.59 13.63 -8.62
CA LEU A 30 23.37 14.45 -7.45
C LEU A 30 22.30 13.86 -6.53
N ILE A 31 22.57 13.86 -5.23
CA ILE A 31 21.59 13.82 -4.15
C ILE A 31 21.93 14.99 -3.23
N MET A 32 21.02 15.91 -3.06
CA MET A 32 21.16 17.02 -2.11
C MET A 32 19.97 16.95 -1.13
N VAL A 33 20.29 17.00 0.17
CA VAL A 33 19.29 17.10 1.23
C VAL A 33 19.68 18.28 2.10
N ALA A 34 18.79 19.22 2.26
CA ALA A 34 18.95 20.40 3.09
C ALA A 34 17.84 20.44 4.14
N ASP A 35 18.18 20.72 5.38
CA ASP A 35 17.26 20.78 6.50
C ASP A 35 17.49 22.02 7.39
N ASP A 36 16.49 22.39 8.16
CA ASP A 36 16.48 23.45 9.15
C ASP A 36 16.60 22.90 10.60
N GLY A 37 17.22 21.72 10.77
CA GLY A 37 17.39 21.06 12.06
C GLY A 37 18.40 21.76 12.99
N CYS A 38 18.82 21.06 14.04
CA CYS A 38 19.73 21.64 15.06
C CYS A 38 21.12 22.00 14.51
N GLY A 39 21.51 21.44 13.35
CA GLY A 39 22.88 21.59 12.82
C GLY A 39 23.92 20.86 13.65
N MET A 40 25.20 21.11 13.33
CA MET A 40 26.36 20.54 14.01
C MET A 40 27.44 21.58 14.23
N GLY A 41 28.10 21.51 15.38
CA GLY A 41 29.34 22.24 15.63
C GLY A 41 30.50 21.72 14.78
N ARG A 42 31.64 22.45 14.79
CA ARG A 42 32.79 22.10 13.96
C ARG A 42 33.38 20.71 14.26
N GLU A 43 33.44 20.33 15.54
CA GLU A 43 33.98 19.03 15.96
C GLU A 43 33.01 17.89 15.55
N ASP A 44 31.70 18.08 15.73
CA ASP A 44 30.71 17.08 15.38
C ASP A 44 30.60 16.88 13.87
N ALA A 45 30.76 17.96 13.08
CA ALA A 45 30.80 17.90 11.62
C ALA A 45 32.01 17.07 11.12
N ALA A 46 33.16 17.15 11.78
CA ALA A 46 34.29 16.29 11.48
C ALA A 46 34.01 14.82 11.83
N ARG A 47 33.53 14.59 13.06
CA ARG A 47 33.18 13.24 13.57
C ARG A 47 32.09 12.54 12.78
N ALA A 48 31.21 13.28 12.15
CA ALA A 48 30.12 12.72 11.34
C ALA A 48 30.61 11.82 10.18
N PHE A 49 31.90 11.96 9.79
CA PHE A 49 32.55 11.11 8.79
C PHE A 49 33.38 9.97 9.39
N GLU A 50 33.47 9.85 10.71
CA GLU A 50 34.14 8.74 11.38
C GLU A 50 33.18 7.54 11.52
N ARG A 51 33.72 6.33 11.37
CA ARG A 51 32.92 5.10 11.56
C ARG A 51 32.59 4.94 13.05
N HIS A 52 31.35 4.51 13.31
CA HIS A 52 30.85 4.30 14.68
C HIS A 52 30.72 5.56 15.54
N ALA A 53 30.94 6.74 14.97
CA ALA A 53 30.65 7.99 15.65
C ALA A 53 29.15 8.27 15.57
N THR A 54 28.50 8.24 16.72
CA THR A 54 27.05 8.57 16.82
C THR A 54 26.83 9.30 18.15
N SER A 55 26.07 10.39 18.09
CA SER A 55 25.60 11.10 19.28
C SER A 55 24.27 10.51 19.80
N LYS A 56 23.71 9.50 19.10
CA LYS A 56 22.35 8.99 19.32
C LYS A 56 22.29 7.81 20.30
N ILE A 57 23.42 7.17 20.59
CA ILE A 57 23.53 6.01 21.49
C ILE A 57 24.73 6.25 22.39
N SER A 58 24.53 6.26 23.69
CA SER A 58 25.58 6.40 24.70
C SER A 58 25.80 5.13 25.52
N GLN A 59 24.81 4.26 25.63
CA GLN A 59 24.86 3.03 26.41
C GLN A 59 24.28 1.85 25.60
N ALA A 60 24.67 0.62 25.96
CA ALA A 60 24.22 -0.60 25.27
C ALA A 60 22.69 -0.81 25.41
N GLU A 61 22.12 -0.33 26.50
CA GLU A 61 20.69 -0.38 26.80
C GLU A 61 19.86 0.48 25.83
N ASP A 62 20.44 1.57 25.29
CA ASP A 62 19.79 2.42 24.30
C ASP A 62 19.44 1.66 23.00
N LEU A 63 20.13 0.54 22.73
CA LEU A 63 19.85 -0.32 21.59
C LEU A 63 18.46 -0.99 21.65
N PHE A 64 17.91 -1.14 22.85
CA PHE A 64 16.59 -1.77 23.06
C PHE A 64 15.44 -0.77 23.10
N SER A 65 15.74 0.54 23.16
CA SER A 65 14.75 1.63 23.21
C SER A 65 15.00 2.70 22.16
N ILE A 66 15.31 2.28 20.90
CA ILE A 66 15.73 3.18 19.83
C ILE A 66 14.57 4.10 19.42
N GLY A 67 14.60 5.34 19.91
CA GLY A 67 13.68 6.42 19.51
C GLY A 67 14.10 7.15 18.21
N SER A 68 15.37 7.03 17.79
CA SER A 68 15.90 7.67 16.58
C SER A 68 15.80 6.76 15.36
N LEU A 69 15.60 7.33 14.16
CA LEU A 69 15.55 6.58 12.89
C LEU A 69 16.93 6.03 12.49
N GLY A 70 18.02 6.76 12.77
CA GLY A 70 19.41 6.35 12.55
C GLY A 70 20.16 6.09 13.86
N PHE A 71 20.93 5.00 13.97
CA PHE A 71 21.68 4.68 15.20
C PHE A 71 23.08 4.09 15.00
N ARG A 72 23.50 3.77 13.75
CA ARG A 72 24.77 3.04 13.50
C ARG A 72 25.99 3.93 13.32
N GLY A 73 25.84 5.24 13.08
CA GLY A 73 26.98 6.15 12.81
C GLY A 73 27.80 5.77 11.57
N GLU A 74 27.22 5.08 10.60
CA GLU A 74 27.94 4.55 9.44
C GLU A 74 27.46 5.11 8.09
N ALA A 75 26.37 5.89 8.05
CA ALA A 75 25.77 6.37 6.81
C ALA A 75 26.71 7.29 6.03
N LEU A 76 27.12 8.41 6.63
CA LEU A 76 28.01 9.38 5.97
C LEU A 76 29.39 8.81 5.62
N PRO A 77 30.09 8.05 6.50
CA PRO A 77 31.35 7.38 6.14
C PRO A 77 31.21 6.43 4.96
N SER A 78 30.13 5.64 4.93
CA SER A 78 29.84 4.68 3.85
C SER A 78 29.56 5.39 2.53
N ILE A 79 28.78 6.48 2.54
CA ILE A 79 28.49 7.29 1.36
C ILE A 79 29.77 7.96 0.85
N ALA A 80 30.56 8.60 1.72
CA ALA A 80 31.79 9.28 1.36
C ALA A 80 32.86 8.34 0.80
N SER A 81 32.82 7.05 1.16
CA SER A 81 33.74 6.06 0.60
C SER A 81 33.51 5.77 -0.88
N VAL A 82 32.30 6.02 -1.41
CA VAL A 82 31.91 5.69 -2.79
C VAL A 82 31.37 6.89 -3.58
N ALA A 83 31.43 8.09 -3.03
CA ALA A 83 30.91 9.31 -3.63
C ALA A 83 31.78 10.52 -3.26
N ARG A 84 31.47 11.66 -3.89
CA ARG A 84 31.94 12.98 -3.47
C ARG A 84 30.88 13.63 -2.61
N VAL A 85 31.20 13.89 -1.34
CA VAL A 85 30.25 14.42 -0.36
C VAL A 85 30.70 15.80 0.08
N ARG A 86 29.78 16.76 0.07
CA ARG A 86 29.98 18.06 0.69
C ARG A 86 28.90 18.26 1.74
N LEU A 87 29.32 18.34 2.99
CA LEU A 87 28.49 18.64 4.13
C LEU A 87 28.72 20.10 4.52
N VAL A 88 27.63 20.86 4.63
CA VAL A 88 27.62 22.23 5.17
C VAL A 88 26.64 22.25 6.32
N THR A 89 27.04 22.70 7.48
CA THR A 89 26.20 22.72 8.67
C THR A 89 26.46 23.96 9.51
N CYS A 90 25.43 24.41 10.20
CA CYS A 90 25.51 25.50 11.14
C CYS A 90 24.61 25.19 12.33
N GLU A 91 25.19 25.16 13.53
CA GLU A 91 24.46 24.92 14.77
C GLU A 91 23.53 26.08 15.10
N GLN A 92 22.37 25.77 15.69
CA GLN A 92 21.41 26.79 16.10
C GLN A 92 22.05 27.76 17.10
N GLY A 93 21.93 29.06 16.80
CA GLY A 93 22.51 30.13 17.62
C GLY A 93 23.94 30.48 17.22
N SER A 94 24.61 29.71 16.35
CA SER A 94 25.92 30.08 15.80
C SER A 94 25.79 31.10 14.66
N ARG A 95 26.82 31.92 14.46
CA ARG A 95 26.93 32.85 13.32
C ARG A 95 27.78 32.30 12.19
N GLU A 96 28.54 31.25 12.47
CA GLU A 96 29.48 30.65 11.53
C GLU A 96 29.16 29.18 11.35
N GLY A 97 29.04 28.77 10.11
CA GLY A 97 28.85 27.37 9.74
C GLY A 97 30.20 26.69 9.45
N THR A 98 30.13 25.38 9.28
CA THR A 98 31.27 24.52 8.97
C THR A 98 30.98 23.75 7.67
N VAL A 99 32.01 23.69 6.80
CA VAL A 99 32.00 22.82 5.62
C VAL A 99 33.03 21.71 5.77
N VAL A 100 32.60 20.48 5.45
CA VAL A 100 33.50 19.31 5.37
C VAL A 100 33.31 18.67 4.00
N VAL A 101 34.38 18.31 3.34
CA VAL A 101 34.39 17.65 2.02
C VAL A 101 35.01 16.26 2.17
N GLY A 102 34.32 15.26 1.65
CA GLY A 102 34.77 13.87 1.58
C GLY A 102 34.79 13.35 0.15
N GLU A 103 35.82 12.61 -0.26
CA GLU A 103 35.91 12.00 -1.58
C GLU A 103 36.59 10.64 -1.50
N GLY A 104 35.90 9.56 -1.92
CA GLY A 104 36.47 8.22 -2.02
C GLY A 104 37.05 7.68 -0.72
N GLY A 105 36.48 8.08 0.43
CA GLY A 105 36.94 7.70 1.79
C GLY A 105 37.99 8.62 2.40
N ARG A 106 38.42 9.65 1.70
CA ARG A 106 39.29 10.71 2.25
C ARG A 106 38.41 11.88 2.70
N VAL A 107 38.60 12.36 3.90
CA VAL A 107 37.82 13.48 4.47
C VAL A 107 38.82 14.65 4.68
N GLY A 108 38.45 15.82 4.19
CA GLY A 108 39.19 17.04 4.37
C GLY A 108 38.95 17.65 5.76
N GLU A 109 39.77 18.61 6.13
CA GLU A 109 39.62 19.33 7.39
C GLU A 109 38.39 20.25 7.37
N PRO A 110 37.68 20.39 8.51
CA PRO A 110 36.56 21.32 8.63
C PRO A 110 37.00 22.76 8.42
N ALA A 111 36.36 23.47 7.53
CA ALA A 111 36.60 24.88 7.23
C ALA A 111 35.38 25.75 7.56
N PRO A 112 35.59 27.00 8.00
CA PRO A 112 34.49 27.93 8.26
C PRO A 112 33.78 28.34 6.96
N ILE A 113 32.45 28.52 7.02
CA ILE A 113 31.63 28.99 5.90
C ILE A 113 30.43 29.75 6.43
N GLY A 114 29.94 30.75 5.68
CA GLY A 114 28.64 31.32 5.95
C GLY A 114 27.52 30.36 5.50
N ALA A 115 26.67 29.94 6.43
CA ALA A 115 25.57 29.05 6.16
C ALA A 115 24.34 29.38 7.06
N PRO A 116 23.11 29.15 6.62
CA PRO A 116 21.95 29.16 7.49
C PRO A 116 22.02 28.03 8.51
N CYS A 117 21.29 28.17 9.64
CA CYS A 117 21.18 27.09 10.63
C CYS A 117 20.54 25.86 10.00
N GLY A 118 21.01 24.67 10.40
CA GLY A 118 20.65 23.38 9.85
C GLY A 118 21.79 22.69 9.12
N THR A 119 21.46 21.71 8.29
CA THR A 119 22.47 20.92 7.57
C THR A 119 22.11 20.76 6.10
N THR A 120 23.11 20.87 5.23
CA THR A 120 22.99 20.54 3.81
C THR A 120 24.05 19.51 3.46
N VAL A 121 23.61 18.35 2.95
CA VAL A 121 24.49 17.30 2.45
C VAL A 121 24.29 17.15 0.95
N ALA A 122 25.35 17.37 0.19
CA ALA A 122 25.36 17.12 -1.26
C ALA A 122 26.28 15.94 -1.57
N VAL A 123 25.71 14.91 -2.17
CA VAL A 123 26.40 13.70 -2.65
C VAL A 123 26.42 13.73 -4.17
N ARG A 124 27.60 13.70 -4.76
CA ARG A 124 27.82 13.73 -6.21
C ARG A 124 28.55 12.49 -6.68
N ASP A 125 28.33 12.12 -7.93
CA ASP A 125 29.06 11.05 -8.63
C ASP A 125 29.06 9.74 -7.81
N LEU A 126 27.87 9.32 -7.38
CA LEU A 126 27.71 8.11 -6.56
C LEU A 126 28.25 6.88 -7.29
N PHE A 127 29.14 6.12 -6.64
CA PHE A 127 29.83 4.95 -7.16
C PHE A 127 30.92 5.24 -8.23
N PHE A 128 31.45 6.49 -8.29
CA PHE A 128 32.49 6.87 -9.26
C PHE A 128 33.73 5.96 -9.19
N ASN A 129 34.08 5.45 -8.01
CA ASN A 129 35.22 4.57 -7.76
C ASN A 129 34.84 3.08 -7.66
N THR A 130 33.57 2.72 -7.89
CA THR A 130 33.09 1.34 -7.78
C THR A 130 32.24 0.94 -9.01
N PRO A 131 32.83 0.83 -10.21
CA PRO A 131 32.10 0.58 -11.47
C PRO A 131 31.31 -0.74 -11.48
N ALA A 132 31.71 -1.72 -10.67
CA ALA A 132 30.96 -2.95 -10.49
C ALA A 132 29.58 -2.69 -9.88
N ARG A 133 29.46 -1.77 -8.90
CA ARG A 133 28.17 -1.42 -8.29
C ARG A 133 27.26 -0.65 -9.23
N LEU A 134 27.82 0.19 -10.12
CA LEU A 134 27.04 0.89 -11.15
C LEU A 134 26.27 -0.08 -12.07
N LYS A 135 26.88 -1.24 -12.42
CA LYS A 135 26.25 -2.26 -13.27
C LYS A 135 25.01 -2.93 -12.63
N TYR A 136 24.91 -2.94 -11.32
CA TYR A 136 23.80 -3.54 -10.59
C TYR A 136 22.68 -2.53 -10.26
N LEU A 137 22.85 -1.26 -10.60
CA LEU A 137 21.81 -0.27 -10.42
C LEU A 137 20.68 -0.48 -11.43
N ARG A 138 19.50 -0.15 -11.00
CA ARG A 138 18.32 -0.17 -11.85
C ARG A 138 18.32 1.04 -12.78
N THR A 139 17.35 1.09 -13.69
CA THR A 139 17.20 2.25 -14.58
C THR A 139 16.92 3.53 -13.76
N VAL A 140 17.34 4.67 -14.29
CA VAL A 140 17.11 6.00 -13.66
C VAL A 140 15.64 6.19 -13.28
N SER A 141 14.71 5.82 -14.17
CA SER A 141 13.27 5.93 -13.90
C SER A 141 12.82 5.07 -12.72
N THR A 142 13.41 3.87 -12.55
CA THR A 142 13.10 2.99 -11.42
C THR A 142 13.66 3.57 -10.10
N GLU A 143 14.87 4.13 -10.12
CA GLU A 143 15.46 4.77 -8.94
C GLU A 143 14.70 6.06 -8.59
N ASN A 144 14.30 6.88 -9.57
CA ASN A 144 13.47 8.05 -9.34
C ASN A 144 12.15 7.69 -8.66
N ARG A 145 11.45 6.66 -9.16
CA ARG A 145 10.21 6.18 -8.53
C ARG A 145 10.44 5.75 -7.09
N ARG A 146 11.51 5.00 -6.81
CA ARG A 146 11.84 4.58 -5.46
C ARG A 146 12.16 5.74 -4.52
N ILE A 147 12.83 6.80 -5.04
CA ILE A 147 13.10 8.01 -4.27
C ILE A 147 11.78 8.67 -3.87
N VAL A 148 10.86 8.84 -4.83
CA VAL A 148 9.52 9.40 -4.55
C VAL A 148 8.75 8.55 -3.55
N ASP A 149 8.75 7.22 -3.70
CA ASP A 149 8.08 6.29 -2.78
C ASP A 149 8.65 6.39 -1.35
N ILE A 150 9.97 6.49 -1.21
CA ILE A 150 10.65 6.62 0.09
C ILE A 150 10.32 7.95 0.76
N VAL A 151 10.47 9.07 0.03
CA VAL A 151 10.16 10.40 0.59
C VAL A 151 8.67 10.52 0.91
N GLY A 152 7.80 9.99 0.06
CA GLY A 152 6.36 9.92 0.32
C GLY A 152 6.02 9.12 1.58
N SER A 153 6.67 7.97 1.78
CA SER A 153 6.50 7.16 2.98
C SER A 153 6.96 7.88 4.26
N LEU A 154 8.08 8.60 4.21
CA LEU A 154 8.57 9.42 5.31
C LEU A 154 7.63 10.60 5.60
N ALA A 155 7.13 11.27 4.55
CA ALA A 155 6.17 12.36 4.70
C ALA A 155 4.86 11.91 5.36
N LEU A 156 4.36 10.71 5.01
CA LEU A 156 3.18 10.11 5.65
C LEU A 156 3.41 9.71 7.11
N SER A 157 4.65 9.36 7.47
CA SER A 157 5.02 9.01 8.85
C SER A 157 5.34 10.22 9.71
N HIS A 158 5.63 11.37 9.09
CA HIS A 158 5.98 12.65 9.73
C HIS A 158 5.22 13.81 9.07
N PRO A 159 3.88 13.84 9.15
CA PRO A 159 3.07 14.83 8.45
C PRO A 159 3.31 16.27 8.95
N GLU A 160 3.85 16.44 10.14
CA GLU A 160 4.23 17.75 10.70
C GLU A 160 5.46 18.37 10.04
N ILE A 161 6.25 17.60 9.31
CA ILE A 161 7.44 18.07 8.60
C ILE A 161 7.09 18.45 7.16
N GLY A 162 7.54 19.61 6.73
CA GLY A 162 7.45 20.03 5.31
C GLY A 162 8.53 19.34 4.47
N PHE A 163 8.14 18.62 3.45
CA PHE A 163 9.05 18.01 2.49
C PHE A 163 8.90 18.65 1.12
N THR A 164 10.02 18.99 0.50
CA THR A 164 10.07 19.38 -0.91
C THR A 164 11.03 18.46 -1.66
N LEU A 165 10.51 17.70 -2.64
CA LEU A 165 11.33 16.82 -3.48
C LEU A 165 11.31 17.31 -4.92
N LYS A 166 12.51 17.56 -5.47
CA LYS A 166 12.75 17.81 -6.89
C LYS A 166 13.52 16.64 -7.50
N VAL A 167 13.02 16.11 -8.59
CA VAL A 167 13.63 15.01 -9.35
C VAL A 167 13.91 15.50 -10.77
N ASP A 168 15.17 15.46 -11.19
CA ASP A 168 15.61 15.93 -12.50
C ASP A 168 15.11 17.36 -12.82
N GLY A 169 15.19 18.26 -11.82
CA GLY A 169 14.77 19.66 -11.91
C GLY A 169 13.26 19.91 -11.87
N ARG A 170 12.43 18.86 -11.72
CA ARG A 170 10.96 18.98 -11.64
C ARG A 170 10.47 18.69 -10.22
N GLY A 171 9.49 19.47 -9.77
CA GLY A 171 8.81 19.18 -8.50
C GLY A 171 8.08 17.84 -8.56
N ALA A 172 8.41 16.94 -7.67
CA ALA A 172 7.81 15.61 -7.58
C ALA A 172 6.87 15.44 -6.39
N LEU A 173 7.19 16.10 -5.25
CA LEU A 173 6.39 16.04 -4.03
C LEU A 173 6.62 17.33 -3.22
N THR A 174 5.55 17.87 -2.65
CA THR A 174 5.63 19.02 -1.72
C THR A 174 4.53 18.88 -0.67
N THR A 175 4.92 18.68 0.60
CA THR A 175 3.98 18.67 1.74
C THR A 175 4.17 19.92 2.59
N PRO A 176 3.09 20.47 3.18
CA PRO A 176 3.20 21.64 4.02
C PRO A 176 3.86 21.32 5.37
N ARG A 177 4.48 22.31 5.97
CA ARG A 177 4.94 22.26 7.34
C ARG A 177 3.77 22.33 8.31
N GLY A 178 3.78 21.51 9.37
CA GLY A 178 2.69 21.45 10.34
C GLY A 178 1.41 20.87 9.78
N GLY A 179 1.52 20.10 8.69
CA GLY A 179 0.40 19.47 8.01
C GLY A 179 -0.18 18.27 8.77
N SER A 180 -1.30 17.79 8.26
CA SER A 180 -1.99 16.60 8.76
C SER A 180 -1.70 15.38 7.89
N ILE A 181 -2.07 14.20 8.39
CA ILE A 181 -1.93 12.95 7.63
C ILE A 181 -2.79 12.98 6.36
N GLU A 182 -3.94 13.65 6.39
CA GLU A 182 -4.83 13.84 5.24
C GLU A 182 -4.17 14.69 4.14
N GLU A 183 -3.49 15.78 4.53
CA GLU A 183 -2.76 16.63 3.60
C GLU A 183 -1.57 15.91 2.98
N ALA A 184 -0.80 15.17 3.79
CA ALA A 184 0.28 14.33 3.30
C ALA A 184 -0.23 13.22 2.37
N ALA A 185 -1.36 12.58 2.70
CA ALA A 185 -2.00 11.56 1.87
C ALA A 185 -2.50 12.14 0.54
N ALA A 186 -3.04 13.37 0.54
CA ALA A 186 -3.48 14.04 -0.68
C ALA A 186 -2.31 14.28 -1.65
N VAL A 187 -1.13 14.59 -1.14
CA VAL A 187 0.08 14.77 -1.96
C VAL A 187 0.63 13.42 -2.45
N VAL A 188 0.72 12.41 -1.58
CA VAL A 188 1.39 11.13 -1.89
C VAL A 188 0.49 10.19 -2.70
N LEU A 189 -0.79 10.06 -2.33
CA LEU A 189 -1.74 9.16 -2.98
C LEU A 189 -2.53 9.80 -4.12
N GLY A 190 -2.56 11.13 -4.15
CA GLY A 190 -3.41 11.94 -5.01
C GLY A 190 -4.69 12.38 -4.32
N LEU A 191 -5.12 13.61 -4.64
CA LEU A 191 -6.25 14.28 -4.00
C LEU A 191 -7.57 13.49 -4.12
N ASP A 192 -7.81 12.87 -5.28
CA ASP A 192 -9.02 12.09 -5.54
C ASP A 192 -9.12 10.87 -4.61
N VAL A 193 -7.99 10.19 -4.37
CA VAL A 193 -7.94 9.04 -3.47
C VAL A 193 -8.07 9.49 -2.02
N ALA A 194 -7.32 10.52 -1.62
CA ALA A 194 -7.27 10.96 -0.23
C ALA A 194 -8.61 11.51 0.28
N ARG A 195 -9.40 12.19 -0.57
CA ARG A 195 -10.73 12.72 -0.21
C ARG A 195 -11.75 11.65 0.14
N GLU A 196 -11.59 10.46 -0.41
CA GLU A 196 -12.49 9.33 -0.17
C GLU A 196 -11.96 8.37 0.90
N MET A 197 -10.81 8.67 1.50
CA MET A 197 -10.29 7.89 2.62
C MET A 197 -10.95 8.30 3.93
N ILE A 198 -11.16 7.31 4.79
CA ILE A 198 -11.82 7.49 6.07
C ILE A 198 -10.78 7.42 7.19
N PRO A 199 -10.81 8.36 8.16
CA PRO A 199 -9.92 8.30 9.31
C PRO A 199 -10.21 7.07 10.18
N LEU A 200 -9.13 6.46 10.65
CA LEU A 200 -9.15 5.28 11.50
C LEU A 200 -8.42 5.60 12.80
N LYS A 201 -9.06 5.26 13.92
CA LYS A 201 -8.43 5.26 15.24
C LYS A 201 -8.86 4.00 15.99
N GLY A 202 -7.89 3.32 16.57
CA GLY A 202 -8.13 2.13 17.39
C GLY A 202 -7.06 1.96 18.46
N TYR A 203 -7.46 1.40 19.59
CA TYR A 203 -6.54 1.02 20.66
C TYR A 203 -6.93 -0.34 21.21
N SER A 204 -6.00 -1.24 21.25
CA SER A 204 -6.20 -2.57 21.82
C SER A 204 -4.88 -3.17 22.30
N ARG A 205 -4.85 -3.74 23.51
CA ARG A 205 -3.72 -4.50 24.06
C ARG A 205 -2.37 -3.75 24.02
N GLY A 206 -2.38 -2.46 24.32
CA GLY A 206 -1.16 -1.62 24.29
C GLY A 206 -0.71 -1.20 22.89
N VAL A 207 -1.49 -1.49 21.85
CA VAL A 207 -1.23 -1.08 20.46
C VAL A 207 -2.22 0.01 20.08
N SER A 208 -1.74 1.19 19.74
CA SER A 208 -2.51 2.27 19.13
C SER A 208 -2.37 2.21 17.62
N VAL A 209 -3.47 2.37 16.90
CA VAL A 209 -3.51 2.39 15.44
C VAL A 209 -4.27 3.61 15.01
N GLU A 210 -3.62 4.47 14.25
CA GLU A 210 -4.23 5.64 13.63
C GLU A 210 -3.94 5.67 12.14
N GLY A 211 -4.73 6.42 11.37
CA GLY A 211 -4.46 6.58 9.95
C GLY A 211 -5.68 6.78 9.09
N LEU A 212 -5.53 6.42 7.82
CA LEU A 212 -6.56 6.55 6.80
C LEU A 212 -6.74 5.21 6.07
N ILE A 213 -7.97 4.79 5.88
CA ILE A 213 -8.30 3.62 5.07
C ILE A 213 -9.26 3.99 3.94
N SER A 214 -9.15 3.31 2.82
CA SER A 214 -10.05 3.53 1.70
C SER A 214 -11.28 2.62 1.77
N LEU A 215 -12.38 3.09 1.18
CA LEU A 215 -13.54 2.24 0.91
C LEU A 215 -13.22 1.19 -0.16
N PRO A 216 -13.94 0.06 -0.20
CA PRO A 216 -13.70 -1.05 -1.13
C PRO A 216 -13.70 -0.64 -2.61
N HIS A 217 -14.52 0.32 -3.01
CA HIS A 217 -14.63 0.78 -4.41
C HIS A 217 -13.36 1.49 -4.94
N LEU A 218 -12.48 1.98 -4.04
CA LEU A 218 -11.19 2.56 -4.40
C LEU A 218 -10.09 1.51 -4.63
N ALA A 219 -10.36 0.26 -4.28
CA ALA A 219 -9.43 -0.84 -4.41
C ALA A 219 -9.33 -1.28 -5.89
N LYS A 220 -8.35 -0.77 -6.63
CA LYS A 220 -8.18 -1.01 -8.08
C LYS A 220 -6.91 -1.77 -8.45
N GLY A 221 -5.95 -1.90 -7.53
CA GLY A 221 -4.61 -2.43 -7.81
C GLY A 221 -4.32 -3.74 -7.12
N LYS A 222 -3.54 -4.61 -7.76
CA LYS A 222 -2.98 -5.83 -7.14
C LYS A 222 -1.67 -5.56 -6.38
N ARG A 223 -1.04 -4.41 -6.59
CA ARG A 223 0.23 -4.02 -5.98
C ARG A 223 -0.02 -3.22 -4.71
N ARG A 224 0.94 -3.28 -3.78
CA ARG A 224 0.91 -2.52 -2.52
C ARG A 224 1.54 -1.11 -2.65
N ASP A 225 1.59 -0.56 -3.84
CA ASP A 225 2.21 0.76 -4.11
C ASP A 225 1.44 1.95 -3.52
N LYS A 226 0.24 1.72 -2.98
CA LYS A 226 -0.56 2.71 -2.25
C LYS A 226 -0.87 2.27 -0.80
N GLN A 227 -0.05 1.40 -0.25
CA GLN A 227 -0.18 0.91 1.12
C GLN A 227 1.04 1.33 1.91
N TYR A 228 0.85 2.18 2.89
CA TYR A 228 1.91 2.74 3.73
C TYR A 228 1.64 2.40 5.19
N VAL A 229 2.67 1.94 5.88
CA VAL A 229 2.60 1.62 7.30
C VAL A 229 3.84 2.13 7.99
N SER A 230 3.64 2.77 9.13
CA SER A 230 4.71 3.12 10.06
C SER A 230 4.48 2.48 11.42
N VAL A 231 5.56 2.12 12.10
CA VAL A 231 5.58 1.65 13.50
C VAL A 231 6.48 2.59 14.27
N ASN A 232 5.94 3.22 15.32
CA ASN A 232 6.63 4.25 16.08
C ASN A 232 7.30 5.28 15.15
N ARG A 233 6.49 5.79 14.16
CA ARG A 233 6.88 6.78 13.15
C ARG A 233 7.93 6.31 12.14
N ARG A 234 8.36 5.06 12.18
CA ARG A 234 9.30 4.46 11.23
C ARG A 234 8.53 3.74 10.12
N PRO A 235 8.71 4.11 8.83
CA PRO A 235 8.13 3.35 7.73
C PRO A 235 8.64 1.91 7.72
N VAL A 236 7.72 0.93 7.69
CA VAL A 236 8.06 -0.50 7.78
C VAL A 236 7.25 -1.33 6.79
N THR A 237 7.78 -2.53 6.52
CA THR A 237 7.08 -3.59 5.83
C THR A 237 6.94 -4.78 6.78
N SER A 238 5.72 -5.25 7.01
CA SER A 238 5.47 -6.38 7.92
C SER A 238 4.39 -7.28 7.35
N THR A 239 4.67 -8.57 7.29
CA THR A 239 3.69 -9.59 6.86
C THR A 239 2.51 -9.68 7.81
N THR A 240 2.74 -9.53 9.12
CA THR A 240 1.69 -9.49 10.14
C THR A 240 0.71 -8.36 9.89
N VAL A 241 1.23 -7.14 9.63
CA VAL A 241 0.41 -5.96 9.35
C VAL A 241 -0.41 -6.16 8.08
N TRP A 242 0.23 -6.63 7.01
CA TRP A 242 -0.46 -6.85 5.73
C TRP A 242 -1.51 -7.95 5.82
N SER A 243 -1.24 -9.03 6.56
CA SER A 243 -2.23 -10.09 6.79
C SER A 243 -3.46 -9.57 7.54
N ALA A 244 -3.26 -8.70 8.54
CA ALA A 244 -4.36 -8.11 9.29
C ALA A 244 -5.23 -7.19 8.41
N VAL A 245 -4.59 -6.34 7.60
CA VAL A 245 -5.29 -5.45 6.65
C VAL A 245 -6.03 -6.26 5.59
N ASP A 246 -5.35 -7.19 4.92
CA ASP A 246 -5.96 -8.03 3.89
C ASP A 246 -7.18 -8.79 4.44
N ARG A 247 -7.05 -9.36 5.64
CA ARG A 247 -8.14 -10.11 6.27
C ARG A 247 -9.33 -9.22 6.65
N ALA A 248 -9.08 -7.97 7.05
CA ALA A 248 -10.16 -7.04 7.36
C ALA A 248 -10.99 -6.68 6.09
N TYR A 249 -10.34 -6.64 4.92
CA TYR A 249 -10.98 -6.39 3.63
C TYR A 249 -11.50 -7.64 2.90
N ASP A 250 -11.19 -8.85 3.37
CA ASP A 250 -11.42 -10.14 2.67
C ASP A 250 -12.88 -10.36 2.23
N ARG A 251 -13.85 -9.70 2.89
CA ARG A 251 -15.27 -9.80 2.55
C ARG A 251 -15.79 -8.69 1.66
N THR A 252 -15.00 -7.65 1.43
CA THR A 252 -15.44 -6.41 0.79
C THR A 252 -14.70 -6.10 -0.49
N VAL A 253 -13.52 -6.72 -0.69
CA VAL A 253 -12.66 -6.51 -1.86
C VAL A 253 -12.32 -7.85 -2.49
N PRO A 254 -12.31 -7.96 -3.83
CA PRO A 254 -11.92 -9.19 -4.53
C PRO A 254 -10.50 -9.66 -4.14
N ALA A 255 -10.30 -10.98 -4.08
CA ALA A 255 -9.02 -11.58 -3.71
C ALA A 255 -7.87 -11.03 -4.55
N GLY A 256 -6.78 -10.65 -3.87
CA GLY A 256 -5.58 -10.10 -4.51
C GLY A 256 -5.66 -8.61 -4.87
N ILE A 257 -6.79 -7.94 -4.72
CA ILE A 257 -6.88 -6.48 -4.85
C ILE A 257 -6.42 -5.83 -3.53
N ARG A 258 -5.67 -4.73 -3.64
CA ARG A 258 -5.04 -4.03 -2.52
C ARG A 258 -5.61 -2.62 -2.40
N PRO A 259 -6.44 -2.35 -1.39
CA PRO A 259 -6.96 -1.01 -1.14
C PRO A 259 -5.85 -0.05 -0.68
N PRO A 260 -5.90 1.25 -1.03
CA PRO A 260 -5.05 2.27 -0.45
C PRO A 260 -5.25 2.35 1.07
N VAL A 261 -4.15 2.35 1.83
CA VAL A 261 -4.17 2.54 3.29
C VAL A 261 -2.93 3.31 3.74
N VAL A 262 -3.09 4.14 4.75
CA VAL A 262 -2.00 4.83 5.47
C VAL A 262 -2.21 4.57 6.95
N LEU A 263 -1.32 3.81 7.57
CA LEU A 263 -1.47 3.37 8.96
C LEU A 263 -0.23 3.76 9.77
N SER A 264 -0.46 4.37 10.93
CA SER A 264 0.53 4.60 11.97
C SER A 264 0.22 3.72 13.17
N ILE A 265 1.19 2.93 13.58
CA ILE A 265 1.09 2.02 14.72
C ILE A 265 2.02 2.56 15.81
N GLU A 266 1.48 2.82 16.99
CA GLU A 266 2.25 3.15 18.17
C GLU A 266 2.17 2.01 19.18
N ILE A 267 3.32 1.53 19.59
CA ILE A 267 3.49 0.41 20.52
C ILE A 267 4.75 0.66 21.35
N ASP A 268 4.79 0.11 22.55
CA ASP A 268 5.98 0.19 23.41
C ASP A 268 7.24 -0.24 22.63
N PRO A 269 8.29 0.59 22.57
CA PRO A 269 9.53 0.26 21.85
C PRO A 269 10.15 -1.08 22.26
N SER A 270 9.99 -1.50 23.52
CA SER A 270 10.49 -2.79 24.01
C SER A 270 9.76 -4.01 23.39
N MET A 271 8.58 -3.79 22.80
CA MET A 271 7.77 -4.82 22.14
C MET A 271 8.06 -4.94 20.64
N VAL A 272 9.03 -4.17 20.10
CA VAL A 272 9.35 -4.15 18.67
C VAL A 272 10.86 -4.30 18.48
N ASP A 273 11.28 -5.35 17.81
CA ASP A 273 12.66 -5.46 17.32
C ASP A 273 12.76 -4.85 15.91
N VAL A 274 13.49 -3.75 15.79
CA VAL A 274 13.76 -3.04 14.55
C VAL A 274 15.08 -3.44 13.90
N ASN A 275 15.90 -4.24 14.57
CA ASN A 275 17.21 -4.67 14.09
C ASN A 275 17.19 -6.00 13.33
N VAL A 276 16.12 -6.27 12.59
CA VAL A 276 15.92 -7.52 11.85
C VAL A 276 16.60 -7.51 10.49
N HIS A 277 16.60 -6.37 9.80
CA HIS A 277 17.12 -6.23 8.44
C HIS A 277 18.09 -5.04 8.31
N PRO A 278 19.19 -5.14 7.52
CA PRO A 278 20.15 -4.05 7.35
C PRO A 278 19.54 -2.71 6.93
N ALA A 279 18.51 -2.76 6.05
CA ALA A 279 17.78 -1.57 5.60
C ALA A 279 16.71 -1.09 6.58
N LYS A 280 16.56 -1.74 7.75
CA LYS A 280 15.58 -1.39 8.80
C LYS A 280 14.13 -1.27 8.29
N SER A 281 13.82 -1.93 7.18
CA SER A 281 12.49 -1.91 6.58
C SER A 281 11.54 -2.96 7.15
N GLU A 282 12.07 -3.95 7.87
CA GLU A 282 11.31 -5.03 8.50
C GLU A 282 11.40 -4.93 10.01
N VAL A 283 10.29 -5.21 10.68
CA VAL A 283 10.22 -5.25 12.14
C VAL A 283 9.63 -6.58 12.61
N ARG A 284 10.06 -7.04 13.78
CA ARG A 284 9.45 -8.16 14.48
C ARG A 284 8.76 -7.65 15.74
N PHE A 285 7.55 -8.10 15.97
CA PHE A 285 6.78 -7.79 17.15
C PHE A 285 6.95 -8.91 18.18
N ALA A 286 7.11 -8.56 19.45
CA ALA A 286 7.14 -9.54 20.54
C ALA A 286 5.82 -10.32 20.61
N SER A 287 4.68 -9.66 20.37
CA SER A 287 3.37 -10.28 20.20
C SER A 287 2.75 -9.90 18.86
N SER A 288 3.00 -10.71 17.83
CA SER A 288 2.40 -10.53 16.50
C SER A 288 0.87 -10.66 16.53
N SER A 289 0.32 -11.45 17.46
CA SER A 289 -1.13 -11.66 17.62
C SER A 289 -1.85 -10.41 18.14
N ASP A 290 -1.22 -9.63 19.01
CA ASP A 290 -1.82 -8.41 19.56
C ASP A 290 -1.85 -7.30 18.52
N VAL A 291 -0.75 -7.14 17.78
CA VAL A 291 -0.69 -6.19 16.65
C VAL A 291 -1.69 -6.58 15.56
N TYR A 292 -1.75 -7.87 15.20
CA TYR A 292 -2.74 -8.36 14.23
C TYR A 292 -4.18 -8.06 14.69
N SER A 293 -4.51 -8.37 15.95
CA SER A 293 -5.86 -8.19 16.49
C SER A 293 -6.26 -6.71 16.56
N ALA A 294 -5.34 -5.84 16.99
CA ALA A 294 -5.56 -4.40 17.04
C ALA A 294 -5.84 -3.81 15.65
N LEU A 295 -4.99 -4.14 14.68
CA LEU A 295 -5.14 -3.67 13.29
C LEU A 295 -6.42 -4.19 12.64
N HIS A 296 -6.61 -5.51 12.66
CA HIS A 296 -7.80 -6.13 12.08
C HIS A 296 -9.09 -5.56 12.70
N GLY A 297 -9.12 -5.44 14.04
CA GLY A 297 -10.27 -4.90 14.76
C GLY A 297 -10.57 -3.44 14.39
N ALA A 298 -9.54 -2.60 14.33
CA ALA A 298 -9.66 -1.19 13.98
C ALA A 298 -10.18 -1.02 12.53
N VAL A 299 -9.54 -1.67 11.54
CA VAL A 299 -9.93 -1.60 10.13
C VAL A 299 -11.34 -2.15 9.93
N ALA A 300 -11.65 -3.34 10.47
CA ALA A 300 -12.96 -3.97 10.34
C ALA A 300 -14.08 -3.16 11.02
N SER A 301 -13.78 -2.42 12.10
CA SER A 301 -14.75 -1.55 12.75
C SER A 301 -15.16 -0.39 11.85
N VAL A 302 -14.20 0.29 11.22
CA VAL A 302 -14.46 1.41 10.29
C VAL A 302 -15.20 0.93 9.05
N LEU A 303 -14.79 -0.21 8.46
CA LEU A 303 -15.48 -0.76 7.30
C LEU A 303 -16.94 -1.11 7.60
N ARG A 304 -17.24 -1.70 8.77
CA ARG A 304 -18.63 -1.97 9.18
C ARG A 304 -19.44 -0.70 9.38
N SER A 305 -18.84 0.36 9.92
CA SER A 305 -19.52 1.65 10.13
C SER A 305 -19.78 2.37 8.81
N ALA A 306 -18.90 2.18 7.82
CA ALA A 306 -19.03 2.77 6.50
C ALA A 306 -20.00 1.99 5.58
N ASP A 307 -20.14 0.67 5.81
CA ASP A 307 -21.16 -0.17 5.16
C ASP A 307 -22.58 0.05 5.74
N ALA A 308 -22.69 0.65 6.91
CA ALA A 308 -23.94 1.28 7.34
C ALA A 308 -24.15 2.48 6.42
N VAL A 309 -24.76 2.24 5.26
CA VAL A 309 -25.29 3.23 4.32
C VAL A 309 -25.92 4.35 5.18
N PRO A 310 -25.60 5.64 4.98
CA PRO A 310 -26.42 6.69 5.54
C PRO A 310 -27.84 6.37 5.09
N GLY A 311 -28.72 6.01 6.03
CA GLY A 311 -30.10 5.78 5.71
C GLY A 311 -30.52 6.98 4.89
N LEU A 312 -31.11 6.74 3.73
CA LEU A 312 -31.92 7.75 3.08
C LEU A 312 -32.70 8.36 4.23
N GLU A 313 -32.39 9.60 4.63
CA GLU A 313 -33.25 10.36 5.51
C GLU A 313 -34.63 10.12 4.92
N GLU A 314 -35.53 9.51 5.70
CA GLU A 314 -36.91 9.39 5.33
C GLU A 314 -37.35 10.81 4.98
N VAL A 315 -37.40 11.09 3.69
CA VAL A 315 -38.16 12.25 3.19
C VAL A 315 -39.56 11.93 3.62
N GLY A 316 -39.97 12.50 4.77
CA GLY A 316 -41.28 12.39 5.31
C GLY A 316 -42.29 12.63 4.17
N PRO A 317 -43.46 12.00 4.21
CA PRO A 317 -44.43 12.11 3.14
C PRO A 317 -44.67 13.61 2.89
N ALA A 318 -44.26 14.07 1.71
CA ALA A 318 -44.56 15.42 1.28
C ALA A 318 -46.09 15.50 1.17
N ASP A 319 -46.73 16.05 2.19
CA ASP A 319 -48.12 16.48 2.13
C ASP A 319 -48.29 17.40 0.92
N GLY A 320 -49.07 16.94 -0.02
CA GLY A 320 -49.63 17.80 -1.06
C GLY A 320 -49.16 17.58 -2.49
N TRP A 321 -49.33 16.39 -3.05
CA TRP A 321 -49.41 16.26 -4.51
C TRP A 321 -50.83 15.97 -4.90
N SER A 322 -51.64 17.04 -5.10
CA SER A 322 -52.91 17.02 -5.78
C SER A 322 -52.67 16.77 -7.27
N SER A 323 -53.24 15.69 -7.79
CA SER A 323 -53.27 15.34 -9.20
C SER A 323 -53.93 16.43 -10.04
N PRO A 324 -53.31 16.97 -11.10
CA PRO A 324 -54.03 17.73 -12.12
C PRO A 324 -54.67 16.78 -13.13
N GLY A 325 -55.98 16.98 -13.28
CA GLY A 325 -56.83 16.21 -14.13
C GLY A 325 -56.44 16.20 -15.60
N SER A 326 -56.93 15.13 -16.23
CA SER A 326 -56.96 14.88 -17.65
C SER A 326 -57.47 16.07 -18.47
N ARG A 327 -56.65 16.57 -19.39
CA ARG A 327 -57.13 17.33 -20.55
C ARG A 327 -56.49 16.79 -21.83
N SER A 328 -57.35 16.14 -22.61
CA SER A 328 -57.16 15.79 -24.01
C SER A 328 -56.88 17.07 -24.85
N GLY A 329 -55.81 17.06 -25.61
CA GLY A 329 -55.52 18.14 -26.54
C GLY A 329 -54.59 17.68 -27.66
N ARG A 330 -55.13 17.67 -28.85
CA ARG A 330 -54.64 17.16 -30.15
C ARG A 330 -53.35 17.91 -30.63
N ARG A 331 -52.54 17.09 -31.34
CA ARG A 331 -51.79 17.38 -32.58
C ARG A 331 -50.94 18.67 -32.70
N ALA A 332 -49.68 18.48 -33.01
CA ALA A 332 -49.09 18.98 -34.24
C ALA A 332 -47.72 18.35 -34.51
N SER A 333 -47.61 17.70 -35.65
CA SER A 333 -46.42 17.19 -36.29
C SER A 333 -45.68 18.36 -37.01
N ALA A 334 -44.36 18.42 -36.94
CA ALA A 334 -43.53 19.15 -37.91
C ALA A 334 -42.10 18.58 -37.91
N PRO A 335 -41.30 18.77 -38.99
CA PRO A 335 -40.65 17.64 -39.64
C PRO A 335 -39.11 17.66 -39.44
N VAL A 336 -38.53 16.48 -39.71
CA VAL A 336 -37.09 16.20 -39.77
C VAL A 336 -36.49 16.77 -41.09
N PRO A 337 -35.32 17.38 -41.12
CA PRO A 337 -34.50 17.45 -42.33
C PRO A 337 -33.45 16.36 -42.35
N ALA A 338 -33.46 15.61 -43.45
CA ALA A 338 -32.44 14.68 -43.86
C ALA A 338 -31.20 15.38 -44.42
N GLY A 339 -30.07 14.71 -44.31
CA GLY A 339 -28.93 14.89 -45.21
C GLY A 339 -27.57 15.05 -44.57
N ARG A 340 -26.73 14.05 -44.54
CA ARG A 340 -25.63 13.77 -45.47
C ARG A 340 -24.65 12.73 -44.87
N ALA A 341 -24.55 11.58 -45.46
CA ALA A 341 -23.31 10.81 -45.58
C ALA A 341 -22.63 11.21 -46.91
N PRO A 342 -21.41 10.85 -47.25
CA PRO A 342 -20.51 9.81 -46.72
C PRO A 342 -19.02 10.22 -46.64
N GLY A 343 -18.19 9.35 -46.06
CA GLY A 343 -16.75 9.38 -46.14
C GLY A 343 -16.18 8.01 -45.84
N SER A 344 -15.94 7.26 -46.91
CA SER A 344 -15.25 5.97 -46.95
C SER A 344 -13.76 6.12 -46.68
N TYR A 345 -13.18 5.29 -45.81
CA TYR A 345 -11.74 4.94 -45.79
C TYR A 345 -11.55 3.43 -45.79
N PRO A 346 -10.48 2.94 -46.42
CA PRO A 346 -10.39 1.57 -46.87
C PRO A 346 -9.93 0.57 -45.82
N ALA A 347 -10.36 -0.66 -46.03
CA ALA A 347 -9.97 -1.85 -45.30
C ALA A 347 -8.50 -2.19 -45.50
N SER A 348 -7.83 -2.59 -44.43
CA SER A 348 -6.68 -3.50 -44.50
C SER A 348 -6.97 -4.71 -43.62
N ASP A 349 -7.01 -5.84 -44.29
CA ASP A 349 -7.12 -7.19 -43.76
C ASP A 349 -5.96 -7.51 -42.81
N GLU A 350 -6.30 -8.01 -41.61
CA GLU A 350 -5.61 -9.14 -41.03
C GLU A 350 -6.55 -9.84 -40.04
N ARG A 351 -7.09 -10.94 -40.53
CA ARG A 351 -7.91 -11.88 -39.76
C ARG A 351 -6.99 -12.73 -38.91
N SER A 352 -7.13 -12.63 -37.61
CA SER A 352 -6.83 -13.76 -36.74
C SER A 352 -8.08 -14.04 -35.91
N ALA A 353 -8.67 -15.17 -36.20
CA ALA A 353 -9.94 -15.64 -35.70
C ALA A 353 -9.83 -16.08 -34.25
N TRP A 354 -10.57 -15.40 -33.38
CA TRP A 354 -11.05 -16.00 -32.15
C TRP A 354 -12.59 -15.91 -32.15
N GLN A 355 -13.26 -17.05 -32.38
CA GLN A 355 -14.70 -17.16 -32.26
C GLN A 355 -15.05 -17.60 -30.83
N PRO A 356 -15.87 -16.88 -30.08
CA PRO A 356 -16.48 -17.42 -28.86
C PRO A 356 -17.52 -18.47 -29.26
N GLN A 357 -17.42 -19.65 -28.68
CA GLN A 357 -18.46 -20.67 -28.81
C GLN A 357 -19.73 -20.22 -28.04
N GLU A 358 -20.69 -19.73 -28.77
CA GLU A 358 -22.06 -19.38 -28.29
C GLU A 358 -22.97 -20.58 -27.96
N SER A 359 -22.45 -21.79 -27.89
CA SER A 359 -23.30 -23.01 -27.78
C SER A 359 -23.43 -23.61 -26.38
N ALA A 360 -22.87 -22.99 -25.31
CA ALA A 360 -22.93 -23.54 -23.95
C ALA A 360 -23.94 -22.83 -23.01
N LEU A 361 -24.67 -21.83 -23.47
CA LEU A 361 -25.55 -21.03 -22.59
C LEU A 361 -27.06 -21.34 -22.75
N ARG A 362 -27.43 -22.40 -23.39
CA ARG A 362 -28.86 -22.68 -23.70
C ARG A 362 -29.57 -23.72 -22.84
N GLU A 363 -28.97 -24.30 -21.84
CA GLU A 363 -29.68 -25.22 -20.92
C GLU A 363 -29.19 -25.11 -19.46
N ALA A 364 -29.28 -23.94 -18.83
CA ALA A 364 -29.28 -23.86 -17.39
C ALA A 364 -30.73 -23.74 -16.92
N ARG A 365 -31.34 -24.89 -16.57
CA ARG A 365 -32.57 -24.93 -15.76
C ARG A 365 -32.33 -24.11 -14.48
N PRO A 366 -33.30 -23.31 -14.02
CA PRO A 366 -33.12 -22.55 -12.77
C PRO A 366 -32.91 -23.52 -11.62
N ALA A 367 -31.73 -23.39 -10.98
CA ALA A 367 -31.45 -24.11 -9.76
C ALA A 367 -32.41 -23.66 -8.65
N PRO A 368 -32.98 -24.57 -7.86
CA PRO A 368 -33.90 -24.20 -6.78
C PRO A 368 -33.11 -23.54 -5.61
N GLY A 369 -33.49 -22.31 -5.29
CA GLY A 369 -33.35 -21.76 -3.96
C GLY A 369 -32.02 -21.05 -3.62
N LEU A 370 -31.87 -19.79 -4.09
CA LEU A 370 -30.93 -18.85 -3.50
C LEU A 370 -31.42 -18.47 -2.09
N VAL A 371 -30.77 -18.99 -1.03
CA VAL A 371 -30.98 -18.51 0.32
C VAL A 371 -30.02 -17.34 0.54
N LEU A 372 -30.51 -16.13 0.36
CA LEU A 372 -29.80 -14.90 0.74
C LEU A 372 -29.63 -14.87 2.27
N GLY A 373 -28.41 -14.55 2.71
CA GLY A 373 -28.07 -14.48 4.12
C GLY A 373 -28.96 -13.51 4.90
N LYS A 374 -29.19 -13.81 6.16
CA LYS A 374 -30.03 -13.08 7.11
C LYS A 374 -29.61 -11.60 7.24
N SER A 375 -30.13 -10.76 6.36
CA SER A 375 -30.26 -9.33 6.58
C SER A 375 -31.46 -8.84 5.78
N GLY A 376 -32.61 -8.71 6.44
CA GLY A 376 -33.71 -7.85 6.01
C GLY A 376 -34.74 -8.43 5.04
N PHE A 377 -34.61 -9.66 4.53
CA PHE A 377 -35.66 -10.28 3.72
C PHE A 377 -36.50 -11.24 4.58
N THR A 378 -37.58 -10.74 5.12
CA THR A 378 -38.65 -11.55 5.73
C THR A 378 -39.76 -11.65 4.69
N GLY A 379 -39.80 -12.69 3.85
CA GLY A 379 -40.91 -12.87 2.96
C GLY A 379 -40.55 -13.46 1.60
N GLU A 380 -41.25 -13.07 0.60
CA GLU A 380 -41.25 -13.64 -0.75
C GLU A 380 -39.91 -13.44 -1.50
N ARG A 381 -39.63 -14.33 -2.43
CA ARG A 381 -38.41 -14.25 -3.26
C ARG A 381 -38.51 -13.05 -4.18
N PRO A 382 -37.45 -12.22 -4.28
CA PRO A 382 -37.46 -11.09 -5.22
C PRO A 382 -37.63 -11.61 -6.67
N GLU A 383 -38.49 -10.95 -7.44
CA GLU A 383 -38.72 -11.26 -8.86
C GLU A 383 -37.61 -10.63 -9.70
N VAL A 384 -36.92 -11.43 -10.50
CA VAL A 384 -35.81 -10.93 -11.35
C VAL A 384 -36.40 -10.14 -12.52
N ILE A 385 -36.05 -8.87 -12.61
CA ILE A 385 -36.47 -7.95 -13.69
C ILE A 385 -35.52 -8.07 -14.89
N GLY A 386 -34.23 -8.21 -14.66
CA GLY A 386 -33.23 -8.26 -15.72
C GLY A 386 -31.81 -8.16 -15.25
N GLN A 387 -30.88 -7.95 -16.20
CA GLN A 387 -29.44 -7.81 -15.95
C GLN A 387 -28.94 -6.46 -16.47
N LEU A 388 -28.11 -5.79 -15.68
CA LEU A 388 -27.49 -4.52 -16.05
C LEU A 388 -26.00 -4.72 -16.28
N HIS A 389 -25.51 -4.32 -17.45
CA HIS A 389 -24.10 -4.40 -17.88
C HIS A 389 -23.45 -5.79 -17.74
N GLY A 390 -24.21 -6.88 -17.74
CA GLY A 390 -23.68 -8.22 -17.53
C GLY A 390 -23.09 -8.47 -16.14
N THR A 391 -23.22 -7.52 -15.22
CA THR A 391 -22.59 -7.55 -13.89
C THR A 391 -23.62 -7.60 -12.77
N TYR A 392 -24.74 -6.89 -12.90
CA TYR A 392 -25.74 -6.78 -11.86
C TYR A 392 -27.06 -7.43 -12.26
N ILE A 393 -27.67 -8.19 -11.35
CA ILE A 393 -29.03 -8.69 -11.45
C ILE A 393 -29.96 -7.68 -10.78
N LEU A 394 -30.95 -7.20 -11.49
CA LEU A 394 -32.00 -6.35 -10.98
C LEU A 394 -33.19 -7.21 -10.60
N ALA A 395 -33.72 -7.07 -9.41
CA ALA A 395 -34.87 -7.78 -8.93
C ALA A 395 -35.84 -6.86 -8.18
N GLN A 396 -37.13 -7.14 -8.22
CA GLN A 396 -38.16 -6.43 -7.47
C GLN A 396 -38.45 -7.23 -6.19
N GLY A 397 -38.30 -6.60 -5.04
CA GLY A 397 -38.75 -7.11 -3.74
C GLY A 397 -39.93 -6.32 -3.21
N GLU A 398 -40.54 -6.76 -2.10
CA GLU A 398 -41.66 -6.07 -1.45
C GLU A 398 -41.34 -4.63 -1.07
N SER A 399 -40.10 -4.35 -0.66
CA SER A 399 -39.63 -3.03 -0.22
C SER A 399 -39.02 -2.18 -1.34
N GLY A 400 -38.97 -2.64 -2.60
CA GLY A 400 -38.44 -1.89 -3.73
C GLY A 400 -37.47 -2.66 -4.61
N LEU A 401 -36.58 -1.93 -5.30
CA LEU A 401 -35.60 -2.48 -6.23
C LEU A 401 -34.42 -3.11 -5.45
N VAL A 402 -34.10 -4.35 -5.81
CA VAL A 402 -32.91 -5.07 -5.30
C VAL A 402 -31.88 -5.17 -6.42
N ILE A 403 -30.66 -4.76 -6.12
CA ILE A 403 -29.53 -4.86 -7.05
C ILE A 403 -28.55 -5.88 -6.46
N ILE A 404 -28.26 -6.94 -7.20
CA ILE A 404 -27.39 -8.02 -6.76
C ILE A 404 -26.18 -8.05 -7.69
N ASP A 405 -24.98 -7.95 -7.14
CA ASP A 405 -23.75 -8.20 -7.89
C ASP A 405 -23.67 -9.71 -8.22
N GLN A 406 -23.67 -10.03 -9.50
CA GLN A 406 -23.69 -11.41 -10.00
C GLN A 406 -22.43 -12.17 -9.60
N HIS A 407 -21.27 -11.49 -9.58
CA HIS A 407 -19.99 -12.09 -9.24
C HIS A 407 -19.93 -12.46 -7.75
N VAL A 408 -20.31 -11.51 -6.91
CA VAL A 408 -20.38 -11.73 -5.45
C VAL A 408 -21.40 -12.82 -5.07
N ALA A 409 -22.55 -12.82 -5.75
CA ALA A 409 -23.58 -13.86 -5.54
C ALA A 409 -23.05 -15.25 -5.94
N HIS A 410 -22.34 -15.35 -7.07
CA HIS A 410 -21.76 -16.61 -7.55
C HIS A 410 -20.65 -17.10 -6.59
N GLU A 411 -19.74 -16.24 -6.17
CA GLU A 411 -18.72 -16.57 -5.18
C GLU A 411 -19.35 -17.09 -3.88
N ARG A 412 -20.41 -16.43 -3.41
CA ARG A 412 -21.10 -16.87 -2.19
C ARG A 412 -21.71 -18.27 -2.34
N ILE A 413 -22.32 -18.54 -3.46
CA ILE A 413 -22.88 -19.89 -3.75
C ILE A 413 -21.76 -20.93 -3.75
N LEU A 414 -20.63 -20.64 -4.37
CA LEU A 414 -19.49 -21.55 -4.40
C LEU A 414 -18.92 -21.78 -3.00
N VAL A 415 -18.75 -20.72 -2.19
CA VAL A 415 -18.29 -20.84 -0.81
C VAL A 415 -19.22 -21.73 0.03
N ASP A 416 -20.53 -21.53 -0.08
CA ASP A 416 -21.50 -22.32 0.69
C ASP A 416 -21.54 -23.77 0.18
N LYS A 417 -21.39 -23.99 -1.14
CA LYS A 417 -21.27 -25.32 -1.75
C LYS A 417 -20.02 -26.06 -1.23
N TYR A 418 -18.85 -25.44 -1.31
CA TYR A 418 -17.60 -26.06 -0.83
C TYR A 418 -17.61 -26.31 0.68
N ARG A 419 -18.22 -25.42 1.47
CA ARG A 419 -18.41 -25.65 2.91
C ARG A 419 -19.29 -26.87 3.19
N GLU A 420 -20.31 -27.08 2.39
CA GLU A 420 -21.20 -28.24 2.55
C GLU A 420 -20.52 -29.54 2.09
N GLU A 421 -19.76 -29.49 0.99
CA GLU A 421 -18.92 -30.61 0.53
C GLU A 421 -17.87 -31.00 1.58
N PHE A 422 -17.20 -30.01 2.15
CA PHE A 422 -16.23 -30.23 3.23
C PHE A 422 -16.87 -30.87 4.49
N ARG A 423 -18.09 -30.44 4.85
CA ARG A 423 -18.84 -31.03 5.97
C ARG A 423 -19.25 -32.48 5.70
N LYS A 424 -19.51 -32.83 4.45
CA LYS A 424 -19.90 -34.19 4.04
C LYS A 424 -18.71 -35.11 3.80
N GLU A 425 -17.48 -34.62 4.02
CA GLU A 425 -16.22 -35.34 3.78
C GLU A 425 -16.09 -35.95 2.36
N LYS A 426 -16.71 -35.31 1.38
CA LYS A 426 -16.67 -35.69 -0.03
C LYS A 426 -16.35 -34.46 -0.90
N PRO A 427 -15.09 -33.98 -0.86
CA PRO A 427 -14.70 -32.94 -1.79
C PRO A 427 -14.71 -33.48 -3.23
N SER A 428 -15.12 -32.63 -4.16
CA SER A 428 -14.96 -32.95 -5.58
C SER A 428 -13.50 -32.68 -5.97
N VAL A 429 -12.75 -33.74 -6.26
CA VAL A 429 -11.36 -33.63 -6.70
C VAL A 429 -11.32 -33.62 -8.23
N GLN A 430 -10.59 -32.65 -8.79
CA GLN A 430 -10.28 -32.65 -10.22
C GLN A 430 -8.86 -33.20 -10.41
N LEU A 431 -8.77 -34.41 -10.94
CA LEU A 431 -7.48 -35.02 -11.24
C LEU A 431 -6.74 -34.24 -12.35
N LEU A 432 -5.45 -34.06 -12.16
CA LEU A 432 -4.58 -33.50 -13.17
C LEU A 432 -4.40 -34.52 -14.31
N LEU A 433 -4.32 -34.05 -15.55
CA LEU A 433 -4.08 -34.91 -16.71
C LEU A 433 -2.71 -35.59 -16.64
N ALA A 434 -1.72 -34.93 -16.05
CA ALA A 434 -0.43 -35.49 -15.69
C ALA A 434 -0.08 -35.03 -14.26
N PRO A 435 0.40 -35.93 -13.41
CA PRO A 435 0.86 -35.57 -12.08
C PRO A 435 2.00 -34.57 -12.12
N GLU A 436 2.02 -33.58 -11.22
CA GLU A 436 3.06 -32.59 -11.10
C GLU A 436 3.95 -32.88 -9.89
N VAL A 437 5.27 -32.82 -10.05
CA VAL A 437 6.22 -33.00 -8.95
C VAL A 437 6.66 -31.63 -8.44
N ALA A 438 6.43 -31.36 -7.16
CA ALA A 438 6.85 -30.14 -6.48
C ALA A 438 7.99 -30.44 -5.50
N GLU A 439 9.09 -29.70 -5.60
CA GLU A 439 10.18 -29.74 -4.63
C GLU A 439 9.88 -28.77 -3.49
N ILE A 440 9.74 -29.27 -2.25
CA ILE A 440 9.31 -28.47 -1.07
C ILE A 440 10.26 -28.55 0.12
N GLY A 441 11.31 -29.32 0.05
CA GLY A 441 12.24 -29.52 1.18
C GLY A 441 11.80 -30.57 2.20
N ALA A 442 12.76 -31.16 2.91
CA ALA A 442 12.52 -32.30 3.80
C ALA A 442 11.60 -31.97 4.98
N SER A 443 11.71 -30.79 5.58
CA SER A 443 10.84 -30.36 6.68
C SER A 443 9.37 -30.25 6.27
N ASP A 444 9.14 -29.77 5.04
CA ASP A 444 7.80 -29.55 4.53
C ASP A 444 7.14 -30.86 4.06
N VAL A 445 7.94 -31.82 3.55
CA VAL A 445 7.49 -33.19 3.26
C VAL A 445 6.98 -33.87 4.52
N GLU A 446 7.67 -33.70 5.65
CA GLU A 446 7.23 -34.26 6.94
C GLU A 446 5.88 -33.65 7.37
N ILE A 447 5.69 -32.34 7.19
CA ILE A 447 4.42 -31.64 7.49
C ILE A 447 3.30 -32.15 6.60
N VAL A 448 3.54 -32.28 5.29
CA VAL A 448 2.56 -32.80 4.33
C VAL A 448 2.18 -34.23 4.68
N SER A 449 3.16 -35.09 4.98
CA SER A 449 2.91 -36.46 5.38
C SER A 449 2.07 -36.57 6.66
N LYS A 450 2.37 -35.73 7.65
CA LYS A 450 1.64 -35.68 8.94
C LYS A 450 0.19 -35.21 8.79
N HIS A 451 -0.07 -34.38 7.79
CA HIS A 451 -1.39 -33.76 7.56
C HIS A 451 -2.07 -34.27 6.27
N ALA A 452 -1.62 -35.39 5.73
CA ALA A 452 -2.14 -35.96 4.48
C ALA A 452 -3.67 -36.17 4.53
N ASP A 453 -4.20 -36.69 5.65
CA ASP A 453 -5.65 -36.87 5.82
C ASP A 453 -6.44 -35.56 5.77
N VAL A 454 -5.88 -34.49 6.34
CA VAL A 454 -6.51 -33.16 6.31
C VAL A 454 -6.51 -32.61 4.88
N LEU A 455 -5.39 -32.74 4.18
CA LEU A 455 -5.25 -32.30 2.79
C LEU A 455 -6.19 -33.08 1.87
N ALA A 456 -6.30 -34.39 2.03
CA ALA A 456 -7.25 -35.21 1.29
C ALA A 456 -8.71 -34.79 1.55
N ARG A 457 -9.08 -34.47 2.80
CA ARG A 457 -10.41 -33.93 3.14
C ARG A 457 -10.66 -32.54 2.56
N MET A 458 -9.61 -31.77 2.25
CA MET A 458 -9.69 -30.48 1.57
C MET A 458 -9.77 -30.62 0.03
N GLY A 459 -9.61 -31.84 -0.49
CA GLY A 459 -9.68 -32.13 -1.92
C GLY A 459 -8.34 -32.16 -2.63
N TYR A 460 -7.23 -32.26 -1.88
CA TYR A 460 -5.91 -32.40 -2.49
C TYR A 460 -5.50 -33.88 -2.51
N GLU A 461 -5.17 -34.41 -3.68
CA GLU A 461 -4.51 -35.71 -3.83
C GLU A 461 -3.00 -35.52 -3.97
N LEU A 462 -2.28 -35.80 -2.89
CA LEU A 462 -0.84 -35.63 -2.78
C LEU A 462 -0.18 -36.94 -2.32
N ASP A 463 0.93 -37.31 -2.99
CA ASP A 463 1.78 -38.41 -2.58
C ASP A 463 3.20 -37.88 -2.27
N VAL A 464 3.82 -38.41 -1.21
CA VAL A 464 5.23 -38.13 -0.92
C VAL A 464 6.12 -38.84 -1.94
N PHE A 465 7.05 -38.13 -2.54
CA PHE A 465 8.00 -38.64 -3.51
C PHE A 465 9.44 -38.30 -3.13
N GLY A 466 10.14 -39.25 -2.56
CA GLY A 466 11.49 -39.04 -2.03
C GLY A 466 11.53 -38.25 -0.73
N GLU A 467 12.68 -37.65 -0.41
CA GLU A 467 12.89 -36.93 0.87
C GLU A 467 12.53 -35.44 0.78
N THR A 468 12.43 -34.87 -0.40
CA THR A 468 12.30 -33.40 -0.61
C THR A 468 11.19 -33.00 -1.59
N SER A 469 10.34 -33.95 -2.02
CA SER A 469 9.37 -33.71 -3.07
C SER A 469 8.01 -34.34 -2.78
N VAL A 470 6.95 -33.78 -3.35
CA VAL A 470 5.61 -34.34 -3.37
C VAL A 470 5.08 -34.38 -4.80
N VAL A 471 4.22 -35.38 -5.08
CA VAL A 471 3.51 -35.50 -6.35
C VAL A 471 2.08 -35.02 -6.13
N ILE A 472 1.63 -34.07 -6.92
CA ILE A 472 0.28 -33.54 -6.93
C ILE A 472 -0.49 -34.27 -8.03
N ARG A 473 -1.59 -34.92 -7.68
CA ARG A 473 -2.47 -35.65 -8.61
C ARG A 473 -3.81 -34.97 -8.83
N GLY A 474 -4.28 -34.16 -7.84
CA GLY A 474 -5.55 -33.47 -7.90
C GLY A 474 -5.74 -32.44 -6.79
#